data_0a0ebad231399a7c68788b0a76e52808
#
_entry.id   0a0ebad231399a7c68788b0a76e52808
#
_cell.length_a   1.000
_cell.length_b   1.000
_cell.length_c   1.000
_cell.angle_alpha   90.00
_cell.angle_beta   90.00
_cell.angle_gamma   90.00
#
_symmetry.space_group_name_H-M   'P 1'
#
loop_
_entity.id
_entity.type
_entity.pdbx_description
1 polymer ?
#
loop_
_entity_poly.entity_id
_entity_poly.type
_entity_poly.pdbx_seq_one_letter_code
_entity_poly.pdbx_strand_id
1 'polypeptide(L)'
;MDTATDLGRLIGPLRRAVLLRTRRAEGLPDLPEAQIELLRVLSEAGPLAPREVAARLRVASSTVSNLVRVMTASGLVERNPSSTDLRTVTLVASPHALDLLGRYDRVSTQELRCALAALAPDSRRAIEGALPALRELVDALEGRRD
;
A
#
# COMPACT_ATOMS: atom_id res chain seq x y z
N MET A 1 -21.72 4.02 -21.52
CA MET A 1 -21.31 4.24 -20.13
C MET A 1 -20.03 5.03 -20.15
N ASP A 2 -19.86 5.92 -19.21
CA ASP A 2 -18.73 6.83 -19.14
C ASP A 2 -17.48 6.12 -18.57
N THR A 3 -16.31 6.38 -19.16
CA THR A 3 -15.02 5.77 -18.78
C THR A 3 -14.71 5.93 -17.29
N ALA A 4 -15.03 7.09 -16.69
CA ALA A 4 -14.81 7.32 -15.26
C ALA A 4 -15.66 6.38 -14.39
N THR A 5 -16.91 6.19 -14.76
CA THR A 5 -17.83 5.27 -14.09
C THR A 5 -17.34 3.81 -14.17
N ASP A 6 -16.91 3.39 -15.36
CA ASP A 6 -16.44 2.02 -15.58
C ASP A 6 -15.14 1.76 -14.83
N LEU A 7 -14.19 2.70 -14.90
CA LEU A 7 -12.93 2.62 -14.17
C LEU A 7 -13.17 2.58 -12.65
N GLY A 8 -14.05 3.45 -12.14
CA GLY A 8 -14.41 3.46 -10.72
C GLY A 8 -14.99 2.13 -10.23
N ARG A 9 -15.79 1.45 -11.06
CA ARG A 9 -16.34 0.12 -10.76
C ARG A 9 -15.30 -1.00 -10.80
N LEU A 10 -14.22 -0.84 -11.54
CA LEU A 10 -13.16 -1.84 -11.68
C LEU A 10 -12.10 -1.77 -10.60
N ILE A 11 -11.74 -0.59 -10.13
CA ILE A 11 -10.62 -0.37 -9.18
C ILE A 11 -10.80 -1.20 -7.91
N GLY A 12 -11.95 -1.13 -7.28
CA GLY A 12 -12.22 -1.82 -6.03
C GLY A 12 -12.15 -3.35 -6.16
N PRO A 13 -12.89 -3.97 -7.09
CA PRO A 13 -12.81 -5.40 -7.35
C PRO A 13 -11.42 -5.88 -7.72
N LEU A 14 -10.70 -5.15 -8.58
CA LEU A 14 -9.33 -5.50 -8.98
C LEU A 14 -8.39 -5.55 -7.76
N ARG A 15 -8.42 -4.52 -6.93
CA ARG A 15 -7.60 -4.45 -5.72
C ARG A 15 -7.92 -5.59 -4.75
N ARG A 16 -9.21 -5.86 -4.49
CA ARG A 16 -9.62 -6.97 -3.63
C ARG A 16 -9.19 -8.33 -4.17
N ALA A 17 -9.32 -8.55 -5.46
CA ALA A 17 -8.92 -9.81 -6.09
C ALA A 17 -7.41 -10.07 -5.96
N VAL A 18 -6.58 -9.06 -6.22
CA VAL A 18 -5.13 -9.15 -6.06
C VAL A 18 -4.76 -9.47 -4.60
N LEU A 19 -5.32 -8.73 -3.64
CA LEU A 19 -5.03 -8.93 -2.23
C LEU A 19 -5.45 -10.33 -1.74
N LEU A 20 -6.62 -10.80 -2.15
CA LEU A 20 -7.12 -12.12 -1.78
C LEU A 20 -6.21 -13.24 -2.30
N ARG A 21 -5.79 -13.15 -3.56
CA ARG A 21 -4.86 -14.13 -4.15
C ARG A 21 -3.51 -14.09 -3.47
N THR A 22 -2.99 -12.91 -3.19
CA THR A 22 -1.72 -12.72 -2.49
C THR A 22 -1.72 -13.40 -1.13
N ARG A 23 -2.78 -13.22 -0.36
CA ARG A 23 -2.92 -13.85 0.97
C ARG A 23 -2.99 -15.38 0.90
N ARG A 24 -3.65 -15.93 -0.10
CA ARG A 24 -3.81 -17.38 -0.27
C ARG A 24 -2.56 -18.09 -0.78
N ALA A 25 -1.71 -17.41 -1.53
CA ALA A 25 -0.62 -18.04 -2.27
C ALA A 25 0.45 -18.66 -1.39
N GLU A 26 0.82 -18.04 -0.26
CA GLU A 26 1.91 -18.52 0.62
C GLU A 26 1.56 -18.46 2.12
N GLY A 27 0.30 -18.50 2.46
CA GLY A 27 -0.11 -18.41 3.87
C GLY A 27 0.38 -17.14 4.56
N LEU A 28 0.43 -16.04 3.84
CA LEU A 28 0.80 -14.74 4.41
C LEU A 28 -0.22 -14.32 5.47
N PRO A 29 0.22 -13.66 6.55
CA PRO A 29 -0.69 -13.14 7.56
C PRO A 29 -1.76 -12.25 6.94
N ASP A 30 -2.97 -12.31 7.47
CA ASP A 30 -4.09 -11.51 7.01
C ASP A 30 -3.99 -10.09 7.58
N LEU A 31 -3.09 -9.27 7.03
CA LEU A 31 -2.97 -7.88 7.43
C LEU A 31 -4.10 -7.06 6.81
N PRO A 32 -4.80 -6.24 7.60
CA PRO A 32 -5.73 -5.25 7.08
C PRO A 32 -5.02 -4.30 6.11
N GLU A 33 -5.74 -3.85 5.09
CA GLU A 33 -5.19 -2.96 4.07
C GLU A 33 -4.60 -1.67 4.65
N ALA A 34 -5.28 -1.07 5.64
CA ALA A 34 -4.78 0.12 6.32
C ALA A 34 -3.41 -0.10 6.98
N GLN A 35 -3.13 -1.29 7.48
CA GLN A 35 -1.83 -1.65 8.03
C GLN A 35 -0.76 -1.77 6.93
N ILE A 36 -1.09 -2.38 5.81
CA ILE A 36 -0.19 -2.47 4.64
C ILE A 36 0.16 -1.07 4.14
N GLU A 37 -0.82 -0.18 4.01
CA GLU A 37 -0.60 1.20 3.56
C GLU A 37 0.31 1.99 4.54
N LEU A 38 0.11 1.83 5.84
CA LEU A 38 0.97 2.46 6.83
C LEU A 38 2.41 1.95 6.72
N LEU A 39 2.61 0.65 6.55
CA LEU A 39 3.94 0.08 6.36
C LEU A 39 4.59 0.59 5.07
N ARG A 40 3.84 0.76 3.98
CA ARG A 40 4.36 1.35 2.74
C ARG A 40 4.86 2.76 2.96
N VAL A 41 4.08 3.60 3.61
CA VAL A 41 4.48 4.97 3.93
C VAL A 41 5.76 4.99 4.74
N LEU A 42 5.89 4.17 5.77
CA LEU A 42 7.10 4.09 6.58
C LEU A 42 8.29 3.51 5.83
N SER A 43 8.08 2.55 4.93
CA SER A 43 9.16 1.97 4.13
C SER A 43 9.72 2.94 3.09
N GLU A 44 8.89 3.81 2.54
CA GLU A 44 9.27 4.77 1.51
C GLU A 44 9.90 6.04 2.09
N ALA A 45 9.31 6.56 3.16
CA ALA A 45 9.70 7.85 3.74
C ALA A 45 10.67 7.74 4.93
N GLY A 46 10.89 6.54 5.45
CA GLY A 46 11.67 6.32 6.66
C GLY A 46 10.95 6.76 7.93
N PRO A 47 11.68 7.12 9.01
CA PRO A 47 11.08 7.54 10.27
C PRO A 47 10.17 8.74 10.10
N LEU A 48 8.95 8.67 10.59
CA LEU A 48 7.95 9.74 10.52
C LEU A 48 7.27 9.93 11.87
N ALA A 49 6.94 11.19 12.20
CA ALA A 49 6.05 11.48 13.31
C ALA A 49 4.62 10.98 13.00
N PRO A 50 3.81 10.61 14.01
CA PRO A 50 2.44 10.14 13.79
C PRO A 50 1.58 11.10 12.96
N ARG A 51 1.72 12.41 13.16
CA ARG A 51 0.99 13.43 12.39
C ARG A 51 1.39 13.46 10.92
N GLU A 52 2.65 13.18 10.61
CA GLU A 52 3.14 13.10 9.23
C GLU A 52 2.58 11.86 8.52
N VAL A 53 2.48 10.73 9.24
CA VAL A 53 1.81 9.53 8.74
C VAL A 53 0.34 9.80 8.46
N ALA A 54 -0.37 10.47 9.38
CA ALA A 54 -1.78 10.84 9.19
C ALA A 54 -1.98 11.72 7.96
N ALA A 55 -1.10 12.70 7.74
CA ALA A 55 -1.14 13.58 6.58
C ALA A 55 -0.92 12.80 5.28
N ARG A 56 0.06 11.90 5.23
CA ARG A 56 0.35 11.09 4.03
C ARG A 56 -0.74 10.09 3.70
N LEU A 57 -1.33 9.46 4.72
CA LEU A 57 -2.45 8.53 4.56
C LEU A 57 -3.79 9.24 4.35
N ARG A 58 -3.85 10.55 4.60
CA ARG A 58 -5.08 11.36 4.54
C ARG A 58 -6.18 10.82 5.45
N VAL A 59 -5.81 10.47 6.66
CA VAL A 59 -6.71 9.95 7.71
C VAL A 59 -6.59 10.80 8.97
N ALA A 60 -7.55 10.63 9.88
CA ALA A 60 -7.51 11.31 11.18
C ALA A 60 -6.36 10.80 12.04
N SER A 61 -5.81 11.66 12.92
CA SER A 61 -4.77 11.29 13.87
C SER A 61 -5.19 10.14 14.80
N SER A 62 -6.46 10.07 15.17
CA SER A 62 -7.02 8.98 15.97
C SER A 62 -6.95 7.62 15.24
N THR A 63 -7.15 7.61 13.93
CA THR A 63 -7.00 6.41 13.10
C THR A 63 -5.55 5.92 13.11
N VAL A 64 -4.59 6.81 12.95
CA VAL A 64 -3.15 6.48 13.02
C VAL A 64 -2.80 5.96 14.41
N SER A 65 -3.25 6.62 15.47
CA SER A 65 -3.00 6.18 16.87
C SER A 65 -3.50 4.75 17.12
N ASN A 66 -4.69 4.40 16.63
CA ASN A 66 -5.22 3.05 16.73
C ASN A 66 -4.42 2.03 15.94
N LEU A 67 -4.05 2.35 14.70
CA LEU A 67 -3.20 1.49 13.86
C LEU A 67 -1.84 1.25 14.52
N VAL A 68 -1.20 2.30 14.99
CA VAL A 68 0.12 2.22 15.65
C VAL A 68 0.06 1.37 16.91
N ARG A 69 -0.99 1.54 17.71
CA ARG A 69 -1.16 0.73 18.94
C ARG A 69 -1.24 -0.76 18.61
N VAL A 70 -2.05 -1.15 17.64
CA VAL A 70 -2.20 -2.54 17.21
C VAL A 70 -0.90 -3.06 16.59
N MET A 71 -0.27 -2.30 15.72
CA MET A 71 0.92 -2.70 14.99
C MET A 71 2.18 -2.72 15.85
N THR A 72 2.26 -1.88 16.89
CA THR A 72 3.32 -1.95 17.89
C THR A 72 3.19 -3.23 18.73
N ALA A 73 1.97 -3.57 19.14
CA ALA A 73 1.70 -4.80 19.89
C ALA A 73 2.04 -6.06 19.06
N SER A 74 1.86 -6.04 17.75
CA SER A 74 2.18 -7.16 16.85
C SER A 74 3.63 -7.15 16.31
N GLY A 75 4.47 -6.19 16.74
CA GLY A 75 5.86 -6.10 16.34
C GLY A 75 6.10 -5.62 14.91
N LEU A 76 5.15 -4.93 14.31
CA LEU A 76 5.25 -4.41 12.94
C LEU A 76 5.75 -2.97 12.88
N VAL A 77 5.48 -2.18 13.91
CA VAL A 77 5.90 -0.79 14.04
C VAL A 77 6.66 -0.61 15.34
N GLU A 78 7.73 0.16 15.29
CA GLU A 78 8.52 0.56 16.45
C GLU A 78 8.43 2.06 16.66
N ARG A 79 8.39 2.48 17.92
CA ARG A 79 8.43 3.88 18.33
C ARG A 79 9.83 4.22 18.81
N ASN A 80 10.45 5.16 18.14
CA ASN A 80 11.77 5.65 18.51
C ASN A 80 11.71 7.13 18.90
N PRO A 81 12.51 7.58 19.90
CA PRO A 81 12.67 8.99 20.16
C PRO A 81 13.22 9.69 18.91
N SER A 82 12.75 10.90 18.62
CA SER A 82 13.35 11.70 17.56
C SER A 82 14.78 12.07 17.92
N SER A 83 15.68 12.04 16.93
CA SER A 83 17.07 12.47 17.10
C SER A 83 17.22 13.97 17.37
N THR A 84 16.21 14.78 17.02
CA THR A 84 16.22 16.24 17.17
C THR A 84 15.45 16.74 18.37
N ASP A 85 14.46 15.99 18.85
CA ASP A 85 13.67 16.32 20.03
C ASP A 85 13.22 15.04 20.74
N LEU A 86 13.72 14.80 21.94
CA LEU A 86 13.38 13.63 22.77
C LEU A 86 11.91 13.60 23.22
N ARG A 87 11.15 14.69 23.06
CA ARG A 87 9.71 14.75 23.34
C ARG A 87 8.88 14.23 22.17
N THR A 88 9.44 14.17 20.97
CA THR A 88 8.78 13.67 19.77
C THR A 88 9.16 12.22 19.51
N VAL A 89 8.14 11.43 19.18
CA VAL A 89 8.30 10.03 18.80
C VAL A 89 8.23 9.93 17.29
N THR A 90 9.14 9.19 16.68
CA THR A 90 9.04 8.76 15.28
C THR A 90 8.65 7.31 15.21
N LEU A 91 7.93 6.98 14.14
CA LEU A 91 7.49 5.63 13.81
C LEU A 91 8.39 5.05 12.73
N VAL A 92 8.78 3.81 12.88
CA VAL A 92 9.52 3.05 11.88
C VAL A 92 8.87 1.68 11.70
N ALA A 93 8.94 1.16 10.48
CA ALA A 93 8.60 -0.23 10.23
C ALA A 93 9.68 -1.13 10.82
N SER A 94 9.29 -2.19 11.54
CA SER A 94 10.26 -3.15 12.06
C SER A 94 10.93 -3.94 10.93
N PRO A 95 12.11 -4.54 11.13
CA PRO A 95 12.72 -5.44 10.15
C PRO A 95 11.79 -6.58 9.73
N HIS A 96 11.02 -7.13 10.67
CA HIS A 96 10.00 -8.15 10.38
C HIS A 96 8.91 -7.61 9.46
N ALA A 97 8.41 -6.39 9.70
CA ALA A 97 7.41 -5.75 8.86
C ALA A 97 7.92 -5.48 7.45
N LEU A 98 9.16 -5.04 7.30
CA LEU A 98 9.77 -4.80 5.98
C LEU A 98 9.94 -6.10 5.19
N ASP A 99 10.34 -7.19 5.84
CA ASP A 99 10.39 -8.52 5.22
C ASP A 99 9.01 -8.98 4.77
N LEU A 100 8.02 -8.84 5.64
CA LEU A 100 6.64 -9.21 5.34
C LEU A 100 6.07 -8.41 4.18
N LEU A 101 6.28 -7.09 4.16
CA LEU A 101 5.87 -6.22 3.06
C LEU A 101 6.52 -6.64 1.73
N GLY A 102 7.82 -6.93 1.75
CA GLY A 102 8.55 -7.43 0.57
C GLY A 102 8.00 -8.77 0.06
N ARG A 103 7.57 -9.66 0.95
CA ARG A 103 6.90 -10.92 0.58
C ARG A 103 5.54 -10.68 -0.06
N TYR A 104 4.73 -9.78 0.49
CA TYR A 104 3.46 -9.35 -0.12
C TYR A 104 3.67 -8.84 -1.54
N ASP A 105 4.66 -7.98 -1.74
CA ASP A 105 4.94 -7.38 -3.05
C ASP A 105 5.38 -8.42 -4.09
N ARG A 106 6.27 -9.35 -3.70
CA ARG A 106 6.71 -10.43 -4.59
C ARG A 106 5.56 -11.36 -4.98
N VAL A 107 4.76 -11.78 -4.01
CA VAL A 107 3.62 -12.67 -4.25
C VAL A 107 2.55 -11.98 -5.09
N SER A 108 2.21 -10.74 -4.76
CA SER A 108 1.25 -9.93 -5.53
C SER A 108 1.69 -9.76 -6.98
N THR A 109 2.96 -9.45 -7.22
CA THR A 109 3.52 -9.33 -8.57
C THR A 109 3.45 -10.67 -9.32
N GLN A 110 3.73 -11.78 -8.66
CA GLN A 110 3.64 -13.10 -9.28
C GLN A 110 2.20 -13.47 -9.63
N GLU A 111 1.24 -13.20 -8.76
CA GLU A 111 -0.18 -13.45 -9.01
C GLU A 111 -0.71 -12.60 -10.17
N LEU A 112 -0.32 -11.35 -10.24
CA LEU A 112 -0.64 -10.46 -11.37
C LEU A 112 -0.03 -10.97 -12.67
N ARG A 113 1.23 -11.42 -12.63
CA ARG A 113 1.91 -11.99 -13.80
C ARG A 113 1.18 -13.23 -14.32
N CYS A 114 0.77 -14.14 -13.44
CA CYS A 114 0.00 -15.31 -13.81
C CYS A 114 -1.37 -14.93 -14.40
N ALA A 115 -2.06 -13.98 -13.80
CA ALA A 115 -3.35 -13.52 -14.30
C ALA A 115 -3.24 -12.87 -15.69
N LEU A 116 -2.24 -12.01 -15.88
CA LEU A 116 -1.96 -11.38 -17.17
C LEU A 116 -1.60 -12.41 -18.25
N ALA A 117 -0.83 -13.43 -17.91
CA ALA A 117 -0.47 -14.50 -18.84
C ALA A 117 -1.67 -15.32 -19.33
N ALA A 118 -2.72 -15.39 -18.52
CA ALA A 118 -3.96 -16.10 -18.88
C ALA A 118 -4.89 -15.29 -19.82
N LEU A 119 -4.62 -14.01 -20.01
CA LEU A 119 -5.40 -13.16 -20.91
C LEU A 119 -5.03 -13.39 -22.37
N ALA A 120 -5.99 -13.10 -23.27
CA ALA A 120 -5.69 -13.00 -24.69
C ALA A 120 -4.56 -11.99 -24.96
N PRO A 121 -3.68 -12.24 -25.94
CA PRO A 121 -2.54 -11.35 -26.22
C PRO A 121 -2.92 -9.89 -26.44
N ASP A 122 -4.05 -9.62 -27.10
CA ASP A 122 -4.53 -8.26 -27.35
C ASP A 122 -4.94 -7.55 -26.06
N SER A 123 -5.64 -8.24 -25.16
CA SER A 123 -6.02 -7.69 -23.84
C SER A 123 -4.80 -7.36 -23.00
N ARG A 124 -3.81 -8.25 -23.00
CA ARG A 124 -2.55 -8.01 -22.28
C ARG A 124 -1.83 -6.79 -22.84
N ARG A 125 -1.67 -6.67 -24.16
CA ARG A 125 -1.06 -5.50 -24.80
C ARG A 125 -1.81 -4.21 -24.50
N ALA A 126 -3.15 -4.25 -24.48
CA ALA A 126 -3.97 -3.10 -24.14
C ALA A 126 -3.70 -2.62 -22.69
N ILE A 127 -3.61 -3.55 -21.73
CA ILE A 127 -3.27 -3.22 -20.34
C ILE A 127 -1.85 -2.63 -20.23
N GLU A 128 -0.87 -3.27 -20.88
CA GLU A 128 0.52 -2.79 -20.91
C GLU A 128 0.60 -1.36 -21.48
N GLY A 129 -0.10 -1.11 -22.58
CA GLY A 129 -0.15 0.20 -23.22
C GLY A 129 -0.89 1.27 -22.40
N ALA A 130 -1.80 0.87 -21.52
CA ALA A 130 -2.53 1.81 -20.65
C ALA A 130 -1.75 2.22 -19.39
N LEU A 131 -0.69 1.51 -19.01
CA LEU A 131 0.03 1.79 -17.76
C LEU A 131 0.57 3.23 -17.65
N PRO A 132 1.15 3.85 -18.69
CA PRO A 132 1.57 5.24 -18.61
C PRO A 132 0.42 6.18 -18.29
N ALA A 133 -0.71 6.06 -18.99
CA ALA A 133 -1.89 6.90 -18.76
C ALA A 133 -2.50 6.68 -17.36
N LEU A 134 -2.47 5.44 -16.84
CA LEU A 134 -2.91 5.16 -15.47
C LEU A 134 -2.00 5.81 -14.43
N ARG A 135 -0.69 5.90 -14.66
CA ARG A 135 0.23 6.66 -13.79
C ARG A 135 -0.09 8.14 -13.79
N GLU A 136 -0.29 8.73 -14.96
CA GLU A 136 -0.72 10.14 -15.08
C GLU A 136 -2.04 10.39 -14.34
N LEU A 137 -2.97 9.45 -14.39
CA LEU A 137 -4.23 9.56 -13.66
C LEU A 137 -4.00 9.53 -12.14
N VAL A 138 -3.11 8.67 -11.64
CA VAL A 138 -2.74 8.64 -10.22
C VAL A 138 -2.13 9.98 -9.80
N ASP A 139 -1.16 10.49 -10.55
CA ASP A 139 -0.51 11.77 -10.26
C ASP A 139 -1.52 12.93 -10.26
N ALA A 140 -2.46 12.94 -11.19
CA ALA A 140 -3.53 13.94 -11.24
C ALA A 140 -4.47 13.87 -10.02
N LEU A 141 -4.81 12.66 -9.56
CA LEU A 141 -5.64 12.47 -8.36
C LEU A 141 -4.91 12.83 -7.07
N GLU A 142 -3.61 12.62 -7.01
CA GLU A 142 -2.77 12.98 -5.86
C GLU A 142 -2.42 14.48 -5.82
N GLY A 143 -2.73 15.22 -6.87
CA GLY A 143 -2.40 16.64 -6.99
C GLY A 143 -0.91 16.89 -7.26
N ARG A 144 -0.18 15.86 -7.68
CA ARG A 144 1.21 15.97 -8.16
C ARG A 144 1.18 16.48 -9.60
N ARG A 145 1.11 17.79 -9.76
CA ARG A 145 1.45 18.47 -11.03
C ARG A 145 2.84 19.05 -10.87
N ASP A 146 3.74 18.63 -11.73
CA ASP A 146 5.01 19.33 -11.96
C ASP A 146 4.78 20.78 -12.42
#